data_8100708fa653acd5af752fd8f9a94f5f
#
_entry.id   8100708fa653acd5af752fd8f9a94f5f
#
_cell.length_a   1.000
_cell.length_b   1.000
_cell.length_c   1.000
_cell.angle_alpha   90.00
_cell.angle_beta   90.00
_cell.angle_gamma   90.00
#
_symmetry.space_group_name_H-M   'P 1'
#
loop_
_entity.id
_entity.type
_entity.pdbx_description
1 polymer ?
#
loop_
_entity_poly.entity_id
_entity_poly.type
_entity_poly.pdbx_seq_one_letter_code
_entity_poly.pdbx_strand_id
1 'polypeptide(L)'
;MKSLVQDAEETRLAIDMIGLGARMQMLESETGLSRERLLKLYKEIRGESPPKGMLPFSTDWFMPWQQNIHASLYMSLRRFVVEHANLQGLGATLQAFRMYREQVANNGLDQVMSLTRAWTLVRFFEARMLQQTGCTRCGGHFVTHAFDPEHHYVCGLCNVPARAGKGKRAMREAGEALA
;
A
#
# COMPACT_ATOMS: atom_id res chain seq x y z
N MET A 1 5.15 20.16 -27.05
CA MET A 1 4.71 21.15 -26.03
C MET A 1 3.59 20.50 -25.22
N LYS A 2 3.70 20.39 -23.89
CA LYS A 2 2.59 19.90 -23.07
C LYS A 2 1.38 20.84 -23.17
N SER A 3 0.19 20.29 -23.26
CA SER A 3 -1.05 21.06 -23.13
C SER A 3 -1.16 21.67 -21.73
N LEU A 4 -1.67 22.88 -21.60
CA LEU A 4 -1.93 23.52 -20.30
C LEU A 4 -2.92 22.67 -19.45
N VAL A 5 -3.89 22.04 -20.09
CA VAL A 5 -4.86 21.16 -19.42
C VAL A 5 -4.15 19.94 -18.84
N GLN A 6 -3.30 19.27 -19.63
CA GLN A 6 -2.53 18.13 -19.19
C GLN A 6 -1.59 18.50 -18.03
N ASP A 7 -0.95 19.65 -18.08
CA ASP A 7 -0.06 20.14 -17.01
C ASP A 7 -0.85 20.42 -15.71
N ALA A 8 -2.06 20.95 -15.81
CA ALA A 8 -2.94 21.16 -14.67
C ALA A 8 -3.42 19.83 -14.05
N GLU A 9 -3.77 18.85 -14.89
CA GLU A 9 -4.19 17.51 -14.43
C GLU A 9 -3.04 16.78 -13.72
N GLU A 10 -1.83 16.79 -14.27
CA GLU A 10 -0.66 16.19 -13.64
C GLU A 10 -0.28 16.90 -12.33
N THR A 11 -0.43 18.23 -12.28
CA THR A 11 -0.20 18.98 -11.04
C THR A 11 -1.21 18.59 -9.97
N ARG A 12 -2.49 18.49 -10.32
CA ARG A 12 -3.54 18.03 -9.40
C ARG A 12 -3.29 16.61 -8.90
N LEU A 13 -2.89 15.72 -9.80
CA LEU A 13 -2.52 14.35 -9.46
C LEU A 13 -1.34 14.31 -8.47
N ALA A 14 -0.29 15.09 -8.73
CA ALA A 14 0.87 15.19 -7.84
C ALA A 14 0.47 15.69 -6.43
N ILE A 15 -0.39 16.73 -6.36
CA ILE A 15 -0.92 17.26 -5.11
C ILE A 15 -1.65 16.16 -4.30
N ASP A 16 -2.53 15.41 -4.96
CA ASP A 16 -3.27 14.33 -4.35
C ASP A 16 -2.35 13.21 -3.83
N MET A 17 -1.39 12.78 -4.65
CA MET A 17 -0.40 11.78 -4.28
C MET A 17 0.47 12.22 -3.09
N ILE A 18 0.91 13.48 -3.06
CA ILE A 18 1.68 14.05 -1.94
C ILE A 18 0.84 14.06 -0.67
N GLY A 19 -0.42 14.45 -0.76
CA GLY A 19 -1.37 14.40 0.36
C GLY A 19 -1.54 13.01 0.94
N LEU A 20 -1.46 11.96 0.12
CA LEU A 20 -1.51 10.56 0.52
C LEU A 20 -0.14 9.99 0.98
N GLY A 21 0.93 10.80 0.93
CA GLY A 21 2.26 10.40 1.39
C GLY A 21 3.12 9.70 0.35
N ALA A 22 2.92 9.96 -0.95
CA ALA A 22 3.78 9.46 -2.01
C ALA A 22 5.23 9.90 -1.82
N ARG A 23 6.19 9.01 -2.13
CA ARG A 23 7.61 9.37 -2.21
C ARG A 23 7.93 10.00 -3.57
N MET A 24 9.05 10.72 -3.64
CA MET A 24 9.50 11.41 -4.84
C MET A 24 9.58 10.48 -6.06
N GLN A 25 10.15 9.29 -5.90
CA GLN A 25 10.32 8.35 -7.01
C GLN A 25 8.96 7.89 -7.60
N MET A 26 7.92 7.75 -6.75
CA MET A 26 6.57 7.45 -7.23
C MET A 26 5.99 8.64 -8.02
N LEU A 27 6.18 9.87 -7.52
CA LEU A 27 5.73 11.09 -8.22
C LEU A 27 6.41 11.24 -9.59
N GLU A 28 7.72 11.02 -9.65
CA GLU A 28 8.50 11.06 -10.89
C GLU A 28 8.09 9.96 -11.89
N SER A 29 7.66 8.79 -11.40
CA SER A 29 7.20 7.69 -12.26
C SER A 29 5.80 7.92 -12.81
N GLU A 30 4.92 8.54 -12.04
CA GLU A 30 3.49 8.63 -12.34
C GLU A 30 3.06 9.99 -12.90
N THR A 31 3.96 11.00 -12.89
CA THR A 31 3.69 12.33 -13.44
C THR A 31 4.81 12.74 -14.39
N GLY A 32 4.48 13.54 -15.39
CA GLY A 32 5.50 14.13 -16.27
C GLY A 32 5.98 15.49 -15.78
N LEU A 33 5.84 15.80 -14.48
CA LEU A 33 6.35 17.05 -13.90
C LEU A 33 7.85 16.94 -13.63
N SER A 34 8.56 18.07 -13.78
CA SER A 34 9.98 18.12 -13.46
C SER A 34 10.22 17.89 -11.96
N ARG A 35 11.36 17.29 -11.62
CA ARG A 35 11.76 17.06 -10.23
C ARG A 35 11.77 18.35 -9.40
N GLU A 36 12.21 19.44 -9.96
CA GLU A 36 12.21 20.74 -9.29
C GLU A 36 10.80 21.19 -8.91
N ARG A 37 9.86 21.06 -9.85
CA ARG A 37 8.45 21.39 -9.62
C ARG A 37 7.81 20.47 -8.56
N LEU A 38 8.11 19.19 -8.60
CA LEU A 38 7.65 18.23 -7.59
C LEU A 38 8.20 18.55 -6.19
N LEU A 39 9.48 18.93 -6.08
CA LEU A 39 10.08 19.35 -4.81
C LEU A 39 9.40 20.60 -4.24
N LYS A 40 9.09 21.59 -5.10
CA LYS A 40 8.37 22.80 -4.70
C LYS A 40 6.97 22.46 -4.19
N LEU A 41 6.20 21.69 -4.97
CA LEU A 41 4.86 21.22 -4.55
C LEU A 41 4.91 20.45 -3.21
N TYR A 42 5.89 19.56 -3.07
CA TYR A 42 6.03 18.77 -1.85
C TYR A 42 6.25 19.67 -0.62
N LYS A 43 7.13 20.66 -0.75
CA LYS A 43 7.41 21.63 0.33
C LYS A 43 6.20 22.52 0.63
N GLU A 44 5.46 22.96 -0.38
CA GLU A 44 4.24 23.76 -0.20
C GLU A 44 3.13 22.98 0.54
N ILE A 45 2.97 21.70 0.22
CA ILE A 45 1.87 20.86 0.77
C ILE A 45 2.23 20.31 2.16
N ARG A 46 3.47 19.83 2.34
CA ARG A 46 3.89 19.11 3.56
C ARG A 46 4.72 19.98 4.52
N GLY A 47 5.20 21.13 4.09
CA GLY A 47 6.09 21.97 4.89
C GLY A 47 7.52 21.44 5.07
N GLU A 48 7.81 20.25 4.50
CA GLU A 48 9.08 19.54 4.65
C GLU A 48 9.59 18.97 3.32
N SER A 49 10.82 18.54 3.29
CA SER A 49 11.39 17.85 2.12
C SER A 49 10.90 16.41 2.03
N PRO A 50 10.77 15.85 0.80
CA PRO A 50 10.38 14.45 0.62
C PRO A 50 11.31 13.50 1.37
N PRO A 51 10.78 12.40 1.95
CA PRO A 51 11.59 11.40 2.61
C PRO A 51 12.64 10.83 1.67
N LYS A 52 13.88 10.74 2.16
CA LYS A 52 14.99 10.10 1.45
C LYS A 52 14.89 8.58 1.56
N GLY A 53 15.56 7.87 0.68
CA GLY A 53 15.69 6.42 0.70
C GLY A 53 15.20 5.75 -0.58
N MET A 54 15.55 4.48 -0.72
CA MET A 54 15.21 3.65 -1.87
C MET A 54 13.74 3.26 -1.85
N LEU A 55 13.18 3.00 -3.05
CA LEU A 55 11.88 2.34 -3.15
C LEU A 55 11.95 0.92 -2.55
N PRO A 56 10.84 0.41 -2.04
CA PRO A 56 10.72 -1.00 -1.70
C PRO A 56 11.06 -1.88 -2.91
N PHE A 57 11.98 -2.81 -2.75
CA PHE A 57 12.44 -3.70 -3.84
C PHE A 57 12.22 -5.19 -3.54
N SER A 58 11.85 -5.56 -2.30
CA SER A 58 11.64 -6.96 -1.91
C SER A 58 10.15 -7.26 -1.73
N THR A 59 9.72 -8.40 -2.29
CA THR A 59 8.40 -9.00 -2.07
C THR A 59 8.25 -9.55 -0.66
N ASP A 60 9.35 -9.91 0.02
CA ASP A 60 9.35 -10.52 1.35
C ASP A 60 8.75 -9.61 2.42
N TRP A 61 8.77 -8.28 2.20
CA TRP A 61 8.15 -7.35 3.13
C TRP A 61 6.64 -7.60 3.31
N PHE A 62 5.98 -8.17 2.30
CA PHE A 62 4.54 -8.46 2.32
C PHE A 62 4.19 -9.83 2.92
N MET A 63 5.19 -10.63 3.31
CA MET A 63 4.99 -11.99 3.81
C MET A 63 4.76 -12.08 5.33
N PRO A 64 5.42 -11.26 6.19
CA PRO A 64 5.17 -11.30 7.63
C PRO A 64 3.69 -11.05 7.95
N TRP A 65 3.20 -11.68 9.00
CA TRP A 65 1.78 -11.82 9.35
C TRP A 65 0.97 -10.51 9.23
N GLN A 66 1.41 -9.44 9.89
CA GLN A 66 0.69 -8.16 9.89
C GLN A 66 0.73 -7.49 8.52
N GLN A 67 1.90 -7.43 7.89
CA GLN A 67 2.07 -6.87 6.56
C GLN A 67 1.25 -7.63 5.51
N ASN A 68 1.19 -8.96 5.62
CA ASN A 68 0.43 -9.80 4.70
C ASN A 68 -1.08 -9.54 4.80
N ILE A 69 -1.62 -9.41 6.01
CA ILE A 69 -3.04 -9.10 6.22
C ILE A 69 -3.37 -7.74 5.61
N HIS A 70 -2.56 -6.70 5.88
CA HIS A 70 -2.79 -5.36 5.34
C HIS A 70 -2.63 -5.31 3.81
N ALA A 71 -1.65 -5.99 3.25
CA ALA A 71 -1.46 -6.10 1.81
C ALA A 71 -2.65 -6.82 1.13
N SER A 72 -3.13 -7.90 1.74
CA SER A 72 -4.27 -8.68 1.24
C SER A 72 -5.58 -7.89 1.31
N LEU A 73 -5.81 -7.16 2.39
CA LEU A 73 -6.93 -6.22 2.50
C LEU A 73 -6.89 -5.17 1.38
N TYR A 74 -5.74 -4.52 1.20
CA TYR A 74 -5.57 -3.50 0.16
C TYR A 74 -5.83 -4.07 -1.25
N MET A 75 -5.28 -5.25 -1.58
CA MET A 75 -5.51 -5.87 -2.88
C MET A 75 -6.97 -6.25 -3.10
N SER A 76 -7.68 -6.67 -2.07
CA SER A 76 -9.12 -6.93 -2.13
C SER A 76 -9.92 -5.66 -2.37
N LEU A 77 -9.58 -4.55 -1.71
CA LEU A 77 -10.18 -3.24 -1.96
C LEU A 77 -9.88 -2.73 -3.38
N ARG A 78 -8.64 -2.91 -3.87
CA ARG A 78 -8.28 -2.52 -5.22
C ARG A 78 -9.06 -3.30 -6.27
N ARG A 79 -9.23 -4.60 -6.09
CA ARG A 79 -10.07 -5.43 -6.96
C ARG A 79 -11.52 -4.92 -6.95
N PHE A 80 -12.09 -4.65 -5.79
CA PHE A 80 -13.41 -4.07 -5.64
C PHE A 80 -13.57 -2.74 -6.41
N VAL A 81 -12.60 -1.84 -6.30
CA VAL A 81 -12.59 -0.55 -7.01
C VAL A 81 -12.55 -0.75 -8.52
N VAL A 82 -11.73 -1.67 -9.02
CA VAL A 82 -11.64 -1.99 -10.45
C VAL A 82 -12.96 -2.56 -10.97
N GLU A 83 -13.59 -3.46 -10.23
CA GLU A 83 -14.82 -4.14 -10.64
C GLU A 83 -16.07 -3.26 -10.54
N HIS A 84 -16.15 -2.34 -9.56
CA HIS A 84 -17.38 -1.61 -9.25
C HIS A 84 -17.32 -0.10 -9.49
N ALA A 85 -16.12 0.52 -9.43
CA ALA A 85 -15.98 1.96 -9.63
C ALA A 85 -15.47 2.34 -11.03
N ASN A 86 -15.25 1.36 -11.91
CA ASN A 86 -14.71 1.54 -13.27
C ASN A 86 -13.41 2.34 -13.31
N LEU A 87 -12.58 2.21 -12.28
CA LEU A 87 -11.26 2.82 -12.18
C LEU A 87 -10.17 1.80 -12.49
N GLN A 88 -9.13 2.25 -13.20
CA GLN A 88 -8.00 1.42 -13.60
C GLN A 88 -6.67 2.07 -13.18
N GLY A 89 -5.58 1.31 -13.28
CA GLY A 89 -4.21 1.78 -13.11
C GLY A 89 -4.00 2.55 -11.80
N LEU A 90 -3.40 3.75 -11.91
CA LEU A 90 -3.09 4.61 -10.77
C LEU A 90 -4.35 5.10 -10.05
N GLY A 91 -5.42 5.44 -10.79
CA GLY A 91 -6.69 5.87 -10.19
C GLY A 91 -7.26 4.83 -9.23
N ALA A 92 -7.28 3.55 -9.65
CA ALA A 92 -7.70 2.44 -8.79
C ALA A 92 -6.77 2.27 -7.58
N THR A 93 -5.46 2.45 -7.78
CA THR A 93 -4.45 2.36 -6.70
C THR A 93 -4.67 3.42 -5.62
N LEU A 94 -4.88 4.68 -6.01
CA LEU A 94 -5.11 5.78 -5.08
C LEU A 94 -6.45 5.64 -4.36
N GLN A 95 -7.51 5.29 -5.08
CA GLN A 95 -8.84 5.11 -4.48
C GLN A 95 -8.85 3.95 -3.48
N ALA A 96 -8.28 2.81 -3.85
CA ALA A 96 -8.15 1.67 -2.95
C ALA A 96 -7.33 2.01 -1.69
N PHE A 97 -6.30 2.86 -1.84
CA PHE A 97 -5.49 3.28 -0.70
C PHE A 97 -6.25 4.20 0.26
N ARG A 98 -7.13 5.09 -0.25
CA ARG A 98 -8.04 5.88 0.60
C ARG A 98 -8.97 4.97 1.39
N MET A 99 -9.61 4.01 0.71
CA MET A 99 -10.48 3.03 1.37
C MET A 99 -9.74 2.19 2.42
N TYR A 100 -8.51 1.77 2.11
CA TYR A 100 -7.66 1.05 3.05
C TYR A 100 -7.38 1.88 4.32
N ARG A 101 -7.00 3.14 4.17
CA ARG A 101 -6.75 4.05 5.31
C ARG A 101 -8.00 4.24 6.17
N GLU A 102 -9.14 4.43 5.52
CA GLU A 102 -10.42 4.58 6.20
C GLU A 102 -10.81 3.31 6.97
N GLN A 103 -10.69 2.14 6.34
CA GLN A 103 -10.96 0.85 6.99
C GLN A 103 -10.07 0.63 8.22
N VAL A 104 -8.78 0.89 8.10
CA VAL A 104 -7.82 0.74 9.19
C VAL A 104 -8.15 1.69 10.34
N ALA A 105 -8.44 2.97 10.04
CA ALA A 105 -8.80 3.98 11.03
C ALA A 105 -10.12 3.64 11.74
N ASN A 106 -11.16 3.26 10.99
CA ASN A 106 -12.49 2.93 11.54
C ASN A 106 -12.45 1.70 12.46
N ASN A 107 -11.48 0.81 12.26
CA ASN A 107 -11.29 -0.36 13.12
C ASN A 107 -10.24 -0.13 14.23
N GLY A 108 -9.76 1.08 14.43
CA GLY A 108 -8.77 1.41 15.47
C GLY A 108 -7.42 0.70 15.28
N LEU A 109 -7.07 0.32 14.05
CA LEU A 109 -5.84 -0.37 13.73
C LEU A 109 -4.74 0.61 13.31
N ASP A 110 -3.49 0.24 13.54
CA ASP A 110 -2.34 0.99 13.02
C ASP A 110 -2.22 0.86 11.51
N GLN A 111 -1.91 1.97 10.83
CA GLN A 111 -1.61 1.93 9.40
C GLN A 111 -0.22 1.33 9.16
N VAL A 112 -0.16 0.09 8.71
CA VAL A 112 1.09 -0.64 8.45
C VAL A 112 1.69 -0.28 7.09
N MET A 113 0.85 -0.05 6.09
CA MET A 113 1.29 0.15 4.71
C MET A 113 1.18 1.62 4.28
N SER A 114 2.26 2.17 3.72
CA SER A 114 2.27 3.49 3.07
C SER A 114 1.75 3.40 1.64
N LEU A 115 1.38 4.56 1.04
CA LEU A 115 1.00 4.61 -0.38
C LEU A 115 2.08 4.05 -1.30
N THR A 116 3.35 4.37 -1.04
CA THR A 116 4.48 3.84 -1.83
C THR A 116 4.56 2.31 -1.74
N ARG A 117 4.28 1.72 -0.58
CA ARG A 117 4.20 0.26 -0.42
C ARG A 117 3.02 -0.33 -1.18
N ALA A 118 1.85 0.30 -1.13
CA ALA A 118 0.67 -0.12 -1.88
C ALA A 118 0.91 -0.07 -3.40
N TRP A 119 1.52 1.00 -3.88
CA TRP A 119 1.92 1.15 -5.28
C TRP A 119 2.95 0.10 -5.72
N THR A 120 3.98 -0.16 -4.90
CA THR A 120 4.99 -1.18 -5.19
C THR A 120 4.36 -2.59 -5.19
N LEU A 121 3.42 -2.86 -4.29
CA LEU A 121 2.66 -4.12 -4.26
C LEU A 121 1.96 -4.37 -5.60
N VAL A 122 1.25 -3.37 -6.13
CA VAL A 122 0.59 -3.46 -7.44
C VAL A 122 1.59 -3.80 -8.54
N ARG A 123 2.75 -3.15 -8.56
CA ARG A 123 3.81 -3.44 -9.54
C ARG A 123 4.36 -4.87 -9.42
N PHE A 124 4.47 -5.41 -8.22
CA PHE A 124 4.86 -6.82 -8.04
C PHE A 124 3.80 -7.80 -8.57
N PHE A 125 2.52 -7.46 -8.47
CA PHE A 125 1.46 -8.22 -9.09
C PHE A 125 1.52 -8.14 -10.63
N GLU A 126 1.72 -6.95 -11.19
CA GLU A 126 1.88 -6.73 -12.63
C GLU A 126 3.12 -7.46 -13.19
N ALA A 127 4.20 -7.50 -12.42
CA ALA A 127 5.40 -8.25 -12.74
C ALA A 127 5.28 -9.77 -12.47
N ARG A 128 4.13 -10.26 -12.02
CA ARG A 128 3.87 -11.67 -11.67
C ARG A 128 4.85 -12.24 -10.63
N MET A 129 5.32 -11.41 -9.72
CA MET A 129 6.14 -11.82 -8.58
C MET A 129 5.29 -12.22 -7.38
N LEU A 130 4.10 -11.63 -7.28
CA LEU A 130 3.09 -11.91 -6.25
C LEU A 130 1.76 -12.26 -6.88
N GLN A 131 0.95 -13.02 -6.16
CA GLN A 131 -0.40 -13.41 -6.52
C GLN A 131 -1.34 -13.37 -5.31
N GLN A 132 -2.65 -13.52 -5.54
CA GLN A 132 -3.64 -13.76 -4.47
C GLN A 132 -4.04 -15.23 -4.48
N THR A 133 -3.85 -15.91 -3.34
CA THR A 133 -4.22 -17.30 -3.15
C THR A 133 -5.40 -17.42 -2.18
N GLY A 134 -6.37 -18.25 -2.53
CA GLY A 134 -7.56 -18.51 -1.71
C GLY A 134 -7.23 -19.39 -0.49
N CYS A 135 -7.66 -18.94 0.68
CA CYS A 135 -7.56 -19.74 1.91
C CYS A 135 -8.57 -20.90 1.90
N THR A 136 -8.11 -22.14 2.08
CA THR A 136 -8.97 -23.33 2.10
C THR A 136 -9.93 -23.38 3.30
N ARG A 137 -9.69 -22.60 4.36
CA ARG A 137 -10.53 -22.56 5.56
C ARG A 137 -11.60 -21.46 5.51
N CYS A 138 -11.25 -20.23 5.12
CA CYS A 138 -12.18 -19.09 5.16
C CYS A 138 -12.59 -18.56 3.78
N GLY A 139 -12.00 -19.06 2.70
CA GLY A 139 -12.26 -18.59 1.34
C GLY A 139 -11.71 -17.19 1.02
N GLY A 140 -11.11 -16.48 1.98
CA GLY A 140 -10.49 -15.18 1.76
C GLY A 140 -9.24 -15.28 0.88
N HIS A 141 -8.92 -14.20 0.15
CA HIS A 141 -7.77 -14.16 -0.74
C HIS A 141 -6.62 -13.40 -0.09
N PHE A 142 -5.42 -13.99 -0.10
CA PHE A 142 -4.24 -13.44 0.56
C PHE A 142 -3.05 -13.38 -0.40
N VAL A 143 -2.18 -12.40 -0.17
CA VAL A 143 -0.96 -12.19 -0.96
C VAL A 143 0.03 -13.32 -0.67
N THR A 144 0.50 -13.96 -1.73
CA THR A 144 1.53 -15.01 -1.70
C THR A 144 2.55 -14.76 -2.80
N HIS A 145 3.72 -15.42 -2.74
CA HIS A 145 4.62 -15.45 -3.88
C HIS A 145 3.98 -16.20 -5.06
N ALA A 146 4.23 -15.73 -6.29
CA ALA A 146 3.60 -16.28 -7.49
C ALA A 146 3.94 -17.76 -7.77
N PHE A 147 5.00 -18.28 -7.14
CA PHE A 147 5.44 -19.66 -7.29
C PHE A 147 5.12 -20.54 -6.08
N ASP A 148 4.45 -19.97 -5.06
CA ASP A 148 4.02 -20.76 -3.92
C ASP A 148 2.89 -21.72 -4.34
N PRO A 149 2.88 -22.97 -3.83
CA PRO A 149 1.80 -23.91 -4.09
C PRO A 149 0.47 -23.36 -3.59
N GLU A 150 -0.52 -23.28 -4.48
CA GLU A 150 -1.87 -22.80 -4.13
C GLU A 150 -2.69 -23.85 -3.36
N HIS A 151 -2.33 -25.13 -3.53
CA HIS A 151 -3.04 -26.23 -2.91
C HIS A 151 -2.81 -26.26 -1.39
N HIS A 152 -3.89 -26.27 -0.63
CA HIS A 152 -3.87 -26.31 0.84
C HIS A 152 -3.38 -25.04 1.55
N TYR A 153 -3.39 -23.89 0.88
CA TYR A 153 -3.03 -22.63 1.54
C TYR A 153 -4.00 -22.29 2.66
N VAL A 154 -3.46 -22.02 3.86
CA VAL A 154 -4.20 -21.54 5.03
C VAL A 154 -3.66 -20.18 5.43
N CYS A 155 -4.52 -19.17 5.46
CA CYS A 155 -4.12 -17.80 5.74
C CYS A 155 -3.71 -17.59 7.20
N GLY A 156 -2.97 -16.49 7.45
CA GLY A 156 -2.53 -16.10 8.79
C GLY A 156 -3.64 -15.72 9.76
N LEU A 157 -4.88 -15.49 9.31
CA LEU A 157 -6.04 -15.30 10.19
C LEU A 157 -6.63 -16.63 10.66
N CYS A 158 -6.63 -17.65 9.81
CA CYS A 158 -7.09 -19.00 10.16
C CYS A 158 -6.04 -19.82 10.91
N ASN A 159 -4.77 -19.50 10.71
CA ASN A 159 -3.63 -20.11 11.38
C ASN A 159 -2.70 -19.02 11.90
N VAL A 160 -3.09 -18.43 13.03
CA VAL A 160 -2.39 -17.29 13.62
C VAL A 160 -1.02 -17.74 14.15
N PRO A 161 0.09 -17.14 13.69
CA PRO A 161 1.41 -17.47 14.21
C PRO A 161 1.52 -17.18 15.71
N ALA A 162 2.24 -18.02 16.45
CA ALA A 162 2.40 -17.90 17.91
C ALA A 162 2.96 -16.54 18.38
N ARG A 163 3.63 -15.81 17.50
CA ARG A 163 4.17 -14.46 17.75
C ARG A 163 3.37 -13.34 17.08
N ALA A 164 2.18 -13.63 16.54
CA ALA A 164 1.32 -12.63 15.94
C ALA A 164 0.95 -11.55 16.96
N GLY A 165 1.07 -10.28 16.59
CA GLY A 165 0.75 -9.14 17.47
C GLY A 165 1.76 -8.88 18.60
N LYS A 166 2.78 -9.70 18.79
CA LYS A 166 3.83 -9.50 19.81
C LYS A 166 5.00 -8.67 19.24
N GLY A 167 4.70 -7.53 18.62
CA GLY A 167 5.71 -6.56 18.22
C GLY A 167 6.34 -5.86 19.43
N LYS A 168 7.54 -5.27 19.27
CA LYS A 168 8.25 -4.53 20.35
C LYS A 168 7.37 -3.47 21.05
N ARG A 169 6.41 -2.87 20.35
CA ARG A 169 5.47 -1.88 20.90
C ARG A 169 4.43 -2.53 21.81
N ALA A 170 3.80 -3.63 21.39
CA ALA A 170 2.84 -4.36 22.21
C ALA A 170 3.47 -4.94 23.47
N MET A 171 4.75 -5.34 23.43
CA MET A 171 5.50 -5.77 24.61
C MET A 171 5.82 -4.60 25.58
N ARG A 172 6.05 -3.37 25.09
CA ARG A 172 6.24 -2.19 25.94
C ARG A 172 4.94 -1.80 26.65
N GLU A 173 3.83 -1.72 25.90
CA GLU A 173 2.52 -1.37 26.46
C GLU A 173 2.03 -2.38 27.49
N ALA A 174 2.28 -3.68 27.27
CA ALA A 174 1.99 -4.72 28.26
C ALA A 174 2.92 -4.65 29.49
N GLY A 175 4.17 -4.22 29.34
CA GLY A 175 5.12 -4.02 30.44
C GLY A 175 4.79 -2.77 31.28
N GLU A 176 4.29 -1.69 30.67
CA GLU A 176 3.89 -0.46 31.36
C GLU A 176 2.54 -0.60 32.09
N ALA A 177 1.66 -1.53 31.64
CA ALA A 177 0.38 -1.83 32.31
C ALA A 177 0.53 -2.75 33.53
N LEU A 178 1.69 -3.38 33.72
CA LEU A 178 1.99 -4.28 34.84
C LEU A 178 2.95 -3.69 35.88
N ALA A 179 3.39 -2.44 35.67
CA ALA A 179 4.25 -1.67 36.61
C ALA A 179 3.45 -0.58 37.32
#